data_95089cd51e4bf6c56f8541e775431d9f
#
_entry.id   95089cd51e4bf6c56f8541e775431d9f
#
_cell.length_a   1.000
_cell.length_b   1.000
_cell.length_c   1.000
_cell.angle_alpha   90.00
_cell.angle_beta   90.00
_cell.angle_gamma   90.00
#
_symmetry.space_group_name_H-M   'P 1'
#
loop_
_entity.id
_entity.type
_entity.pdbx_description
1 polymer ?
#
loop_
_entity_poly.entity_id
_entity_poly.type
_entity_poly.pdbx_seq_one_letter_code
_entity_poly.pdbx_strand_id
1 'polypeptide(L)'
;MTPIDRAREMRIAEVIGAVARQALADRGRTRIALLDDGGPEAELAARLLTAVLGVDAVERVADGGGVESVLHAAEGVSPARRAEEMRRTRARLMDGALPAHPASKTALLLGGELPPEPLLPLGDLWASDVAALGGGWSAPEEVRALADAAGGIEALDAALRGLIDGRDAAALDALPAEVGDAVRRRLAAGRASRIFPRVVPKLGGRTLGVDLFE
;
A
#
# COMPACT_ATOMS: atom_id res chain seq x y z
N MET A 1 -21.64 6.61 7.64
CA MET A 1 -21.38 5.23 7.11
C MET A 1 -22.69 4.46 7.09
N THR A 2 -23.11 4.00 5.94
CA THR A 2 -24.36 3.24 5.77
C THR A 2 -24.21 1.81 6.30
N PRO A 3 -25.32 1.05 6.60
CA PRO A 3 -25.20 -0.34 6.99
C PRO A 3 -24.54 -1.24 5.93
N ILE A 4 -24.69 -0.90 4.64
CA ILE A 4 -24.06 -1.61 3.53
C ILE A 4 -22.54 -1.41 3.55
N ASP A 5 -22.08 -0.19 3.85
CA ASP A 5 -20.65 0.11 3.95
C ASP A 5 -20.00 -0.66 5.10
N ARG A 6 -20.69 -0.75 6.25
CA ARG A 6 -20.19 -1.50 7.40
C ARG A 6 -20.06 -3.00 7.13
N ALA A 7 -21.05 -3.60 6.45
CA ALA A 7 -21.00 -5.02 6.09
C ALA A 7 -19.89 -5.31 5.07
N ARG A 8 -19.63 -4.39 4.13
CA ARG A 8 -18.52 -4.46 3.18
C ARG A 8 -17.17 -4.35 3.92
N GLU A 9 -17.04 -3.40 4.81
CA GLU A 9 -15.85 -3.19 5.62
C GLU A 9 -15.50 -4.43 6.45
N MET A 10 -16.50 -5.03 7.11
CA MET A 10 -16.30 -6.25 7.89
C MET A 10 -15.83 -7.44 7.04
N ARG A 11 -16.40 -7.64 5.86
CA ARG A 11 -15.94 -8.70 4.93
C ARG A 11 -14.49 -8.47 4.47
N ILE A 12 -14.14 -7.24 4.19
CA ILE A 12 -12.75 -6.86 3.85
C ILE A 12 -11.82 -7.17 5.03
N ALA A 13 -12.21 -6.78 6.24
CA ALA A 13 -11.43 -7.05 7.44
C ALA A 13 -11.23 -8.55 7.68
N GLU A 14 -12.27 -9.38 7.48
CA GLU A 14 -12.19 -10.83 7.61
C GLU A 14 -11.18 -11.46 6.65
N VAL A 15 -11.17 -11.03 5.37
CA VAL A 15 -10.21 -11.53 4.37
C VAL A 15 -8.79 -11.07 4.72
N ILE A 16 -8.60 -9.79 5.06
CA ILE A 16 -7.30 -9.26 5.49
C ILE A 16 -6.80 -10.01 6.72
N GLY A 17 -7.68 -10.22 7.70
CA GLY A 17 -7.33 -10.93 8.94
C GLY A 17 -6.99 -12.41 8.71
N ALA A 18 -7.68 -13.10 7.81
CA ALA A 18 -7.37 -14.48 7.46
C ALA A 18 -5.97 -14.60 6.85
N VAL A 19 -5.65 -13.73 5.87
CA VAL A 19 -4.34 -13.69 5.22
C VAL A 19 -3.24 -13.28 6.20
N ALA A 20 -3.51 -12.31 7.07
CA ALA A 20 -2.57 -11.85 8.08
C ALA A 20 -2.26 -12.95 9.12
N ARG A 21 -3.27 -13.69 9.60
CA ARG A 21 -3.07 -14.85 10.48
C ARG A 21 -2.20 -15.92 9.83
N GLN A 22 -2.48 -16.25 8.57
CA GLN A 22 -1.67 -17.21 7.84
C GLN A 22 -0.21 -16.73 7.70
N ALA A 23 -0.01 -15.47 7.33
CA ALA A 23 1.33 -14.89 7.19
C ALA A 23 2.10 -14.84 8.51
N LEU A 24 1.41 -14.62 9.64
CA LEU A 24 2.00 -14.71 10.98
C LEU A 24 2.43 -16.15 11.29
N ALA A 25 1.54 -17.12 11.06
CA ALA A 25 1.81 -18.54 11.31
C ALA A 25 2.99 -19.05 10.47
N ASP A 26 3.02 -18.75 9.18
CA ASP A 26 4.08 -19.17 8.24
C ASP A 26 5.46 -18.66 8.64
N ARG A 27 5.51 -17.55 9.38
CA ARG A 27 6.76 -16.90 9.81
C ARG A 27 7.05 -17.07 11.30
N GLY A 28 6.22 -17.83 12.04
CA GLY A 28 6.35 -18.00 13.48
C GLY A 28 6.27 -16.68 14.26
N ARG A 29 5.44 -15.74 13.78
CA ARG A 29 5.24 -14.43 14.41
C ARG A 29 3.86 -14.37 15.06
N THR A 30 3.73 -13.53 16.10
CA THR A 30 2.47 -13.37 16.85
C THR A 30 1.89 -11.96 16.73
N ARG A 31 2.67 -11.01 16.23
CA ARG A 31 2.28 -9.59 16.12
C ARG A 31 2.62 -9.05 14.72
N ILE A 32 1.87 -8.04 14.31
CA ILE A 32 2.12 -7.24 13.12
C ILE A 32 2.69 -5.89 13.57
N ALA A 33 3.78 -5.46 12.96
CA ALA A 33 4.30 -4.10 13.05
C ALA A 33 3.83 -3.33 11.79
N LEU A 34 2.75 -2.59 11.91
CA LEU A 34 2.21 -1.78 10.83
C LEU A 34 2.92 -0.43 10.78
N LEU A 35 3.54 -0.13 9.66
CA LEU A 35 4.08 1.20 9.40
C LEU A 35 2.98 2.25 9.43
N ASP A 36 3.25 3.33 10.16
CA ASP A 36 2.33 4.42 10.38
C ASP A 36 2.98 5.75 10.01
N ASP A 37 2.60 6.26 8.86
CA ASP A 37 3.00 7.58 8.36
C ASP A 37 2.05 8.70 8.82
N GLY A 38 1.05 8.35 9.65
CA GLY A 38 -0.04 9.25 10.05
C GLY A 38 -1.11 9.45 8.97
N GLY A 39 -1.01 8.75 7.85
CA GLY A 39 -1.92 8.85 6.72
C GLY A 39 -3.20 8.02 6.89
N PRO A 40 -4.21 8.30 6.05
CA PRO A 40 -5.49 7.60 6.10
C PRO A 40 -5.40 6.10 5.77
N GLU A 41 -4.45 5.68 4.95
CA GLU A 41 -4.21 4.26 4.69
C GLU A 41 -3.72 3.54 5.94
N ALA A 42 -2.80 4.13 6.70
CA ALA A 42 -2.30 3.56 7.95
C ALA A 42 -3.41 3.40 8.98
N GLU A 43 -4.27 4.41 9.10
CA GLU A 43 -5.44 4.39 10.00
C GLU A 43 -6.44 3.29 9.59
N LEU A 44 -6.76 3.18 8.30
CA LEU A 44 -7.66 2.15 7.79
C LEU A 44 -7.07 0.75 8.00
N ALA A 45 -5.79 0.54 7.66
CA ALA A 45 -5.12 -0.74 7.83
C ALA A 45 -5.09 -1.16 9.30
N ALA A 46 -4.75 -0.23 10.21
CA ALA A 46 -4.76 -0.47 11.65
C ALA A 46 -6.16 -0.89 12.13
N ARG A 47 -7.20 -0.15 11.74
CA ARG A 47 -8.59 -0.44 12.11
C ARG A 47 -9.05 -1.82 11.62
N LEU A 48 -8.78 -2.16 10.35
CA LEU A 48 -9.17 -3.44 9.76
C LEU A 48 -8.42 -4.61 10.41
N LEU A 49 -7.12 -4.50 10.60
CA LEU A 49 -6.31 -5.53 11.26
C LEU A 49 -6.71 -5.72 12.72
N THR A 50 -6.88 -4.63 13.46
CA THR A 50 -7.26 -4.67 14.89
C THR A 50 -8.65 -5.29 15.09
N ALA A 51 -9.60 -5.01 14.19
CA ALA A 51 -10.96 -5.56 14.27
C ALA A 51 -10.99 -7.11 14.24
N VAL A 52 -10.00 -7.74 13.60
CA VAL A 52 -9.99 -9.21 13.40
C VAL A 52 -8.87 -9.93 14.12
N LEU A 53 -7.79 -9.25 14.49
CA LEU A 53 -6.66 -9.83 15.21
C LEU A 53 -6.62 -9.45 16.69
N GLY A 54 -7.30 -8.39 17.06
CA GLY A 54 -7.22 -7.76 18.38
C GLY A 54 -6.14 -6.69 18.46
N VAL A 55 -6.29 -5.79 19.43
CA VAL A 55 -5.39 -4.63 19.64
C VAL A 55 -3.97 -5.06 19.98
N ASP A 56 -3.82 -6.15 20.73
CA ASP A 56 -2.50 -6.64 21.17
C ASP A 56 -1.67 -7.27 20.05
N ALA A 57 -2.31 -7.64 18.94
CA ALA A 57 -1.66 -8.24 17.79
C ALA A 57 -1.17 -7.21 16.74
N VAL A 58 -1.54 -5.94 16.88
CA VAL A 58 -1.21 -4.90 15.89
C VAL A 58 -0.51 -3.73 16.57
N GLU A 59 0.77 -3.59 16.31
CA GLU A 59 1.59 -2.48 16.78
C GLU A 59 1.75 -1.46 15.66
N ARG A 60 1.42 -0.20 15.92
CA ARG A 60 1.68 0.91 14.98
C ARG A 60 3.09 1.43 15.20
N VAL A 61 3.91 1.37 14.18
CA VAL A 61 5.31 1.81 14.21
C VAL A 61 5.42 3.06 13.34
N ALA A 62 5.71 4.20 13.97
CA ALA A 62 5.87 5.45 13.25
C ALA A 62 6.86 5.27 12.09
N ASP A 63 6.43 5.59 10.90
CA ASP A 63 7.34 5.63 9.75
C ASP A 63 8.36 6.73 10.02
N GLY A 64 9.61 6.35 10.12
CA GLY A 64 10.76 7.10 10.60
C GLY A 64 10.93 8.56 10.25
N GLY A 65 9.85 9.32 10.03
CA GLY A 65 9.91 10.78 9.96
C GLY A 65 10.65 11.40 11.16
N GLY A 66 10.54 10.75 12.34
CA GLY A 66 11.36 11.10 13.50
C GLY A 66 12.84 10.67 13.36
N VAL A 67 13.10 9.51 12.75
CA VAL A 67 14.47 9.00 12.50
C VAL A 67 15.08 9.76 11.32
N GLU A 68 14.30 10.07 10.31
CA GLU A 68 14.74 10.85 9.16
C GLU A 68 15.12 12.28 9.55
N SER A 69 14.36 12.92 10.46
CA SER A 69 14.71 14.25 10.98
C SER A 69 15.99 14.23 11.81
N VAL A 70 16.23 13.18 12.57
CA VAL A 70 17.48 13.01 13.34
C VAL A 70 18.68 12.71 12.41
N LEU A 71 18.46 11.93 11.35
CA LEU A 71 19.51 11.62 10.37
C LEU A 71 19.76 12.77 9.39
N HIS A 72 18.77 13.62 9.08
CA HIS A 72 18.96 14.86 8.33
C HIS A 72 19.78 15.89 9.11
N ALA A 73 19.70 15.90 10.42
CA ALA A 73 20.51 16.78 11.25
C ALA A 73 21.99 16.35 11.33
N ALA A 74 22.34 15.15 10.88
CA ALA A 74 23.72 14.69 10.80
C ALA A 74 24.33 15.12 9.45
N GLU A 75 24.91 16.31 9.39
CA GLU A 75 25.68 16.77 8.25
C GLU A 75 26.79 15.76 7.90
N GLY A 76 26.87 15.37 6.61
CA GLY A 76 27.94 14.51 6.09
C GLY A 76 27.62 13.02 5.94
N VAL A 77 26.42 12.56 6.28
CA VAL A 77 26.02 11.16 6.08
C VAL A 77 25.55 10.94 4.65
N SER A 78 26.16 9.98 3.94
CA SER A 78 25.75 9.67 2.56
C SER A 78 24.33 9.09 2.51
N PRO A 79 23.58 9.28 1.40
CA PRO A 79 22.23 8.72 1.23
C PRO A 79 22.16 7.20 1.45
N ALA A 80 23.18 6.47 0.98
CA ALA A 80 23.25 5.01 1.16
C ALA A 80 23.40 4.61 2.64
N ARG A 81 24.20 5.35 3.41
CA ARG A 81 24.36 5.09 4.85
C ARG A 81 23.09 5.44 5.63
N ARG A 82 22.39 6.52 5.26
CA ARG A 82 21.08 6.85 5.83
C ARG A 82 20.06 5.74 5.59
N ALA A 83 19.96 5.26 4.36
CA ALA A 83 19.03 4.17 4.00
C ALA A 83 19.35 2.87 4.78
N GLU A 84 20.62 2.56 5.01
CA GLU A 84 21.03 1.40 5.80
C GLU A 84 20.71 1.57 7.30
N GLU A 85 20.92 2.75 7.87
CA GLU A 85 20.58 3.02 9.27
C GLU A 85 19.08 3.03 9.51
N MET A 86 18.30 3.57 8.58
CA MET A 86 16.84 3.48 8.61
C MET A 86 16.37 2.02 8.55
N ARG A 87 16.92 1.20 7.65
CA ARG A 87 16.60 -0.23 7.60
C ARG A 87 16.93 -0.95 8.91
N ARG A 88 18.07 -0.67 9.51
CA ARG A 88 18.48 -1.27 10.80
C ARG A 88 17.57 -0.83 11.95
N THR A 89 17.21 0.44 12.00
CA THR A 89 16.29 0.97 13.02
C THR A 89 14.90 0.38 12.86
N ARG A 90 14.36 0.34 11.64
CA ARG A 90 13.12 -0.37 11.33
C ARG A 90 13.16 -1.85 11.75
N ALA A 91 14.23 -2.55 11.40
CA ALA A 91 14.38 -3.96 11.77
C ALA A 91 14.38 -4.17 13.29
N ARG A 92 14.99 -3.27 14.06
CA ARG A 92 14.99 -3.33 15.54
C ARG A 92 13.60 -3.05 16.12
N LEU A 93 12.91 -2.02 15.61
CA LEU A 93 11.55 -1.68 16.05
C LEU A 93 10.55 -2.80 15.72
N MET A 94 10.81 -3.55 14.65
CA MET A 94 9.97 -4.65 14.18
C MET A 94 10.44 -6.03 14.66
N ASP A 95 11.38 -6.10 15.61
CA ASP A 95 11.91 -7.38 16.08
C ASP A 95 10.81 -8.24 16.69
N GLY A 96 10.72 -9.49 16.21
CA GLY A 96 9.69 -10.42 16.63
C GLY A 96 8.30 -10.22 15.99
N ALA A 97 8.06 -9.13 15.26
CA ALA A 97 6.80 -8.86 14.58
C ALA A 97 6.88 -9.15 13.07
N LEU A 98 5.72 -9.25 12.40
CA LEU A 98 5.60 -9.28 10.94
C LEU A 98 5.44 -7.85 10.43
N PRO A 99 6.41 -7.33 9.65
CA PRO A 99 6.28 -5.99 9.10
C PRO A 99 5.15 -5.89 8.07
N ALA A 100 4.38 -4.80 8.15
CA ALA A 100 3.30 -4.50 7.21
C ALA A 100 3.35 -3.05 6.76
N HIS A 101 2.99 -2.82 5.49
CA HIS A 101 2.90 -1.47 4.91
C HIS A 101 1.49 -1.19 4.43
N PRO A 102 0.90 -0.01 4.75
CA PRO A 102 -0.51 0.27 4.48
C PRO A 102 -0.83 0.71 3.05
N ALA A 103 0.12 0.71 2.13
CA ALA A 103 -0.09 1.23 0.78
C ALA A 103 -1.24 0.55 0.04
N SER A 104 -2.09 1.37 -0.59
CA SER A 104 -3.15 0.96 -1.50
C SER A 104 -2.60 0.43 -2.83
N LYS A 105 -3.42 -0.33 -3.59
CA LYS A 105 -3.05 -0.85 -4.91
C LYS A 105 -2.59 0.26 -5.88
N THR A 106 -3.27 1.39 -5.88
CA THR A 106 -2.92 2.57 -6.69
C THR A 106 -1.54 3.10 -6.34
N ALA A 107 -1.25 3.27 -5.05
CA ALA A 107 0.05 3.72 -4.57
C ALA A 107 1.16 2.72 -4.93
N LEU A 108 0.92 1.42 -4.81
CA LEU A 108 1.86 0.37 -5.20
C LEU A 108 2.14 0.32 -6.71
N LEU A 109 1.12 0.61 -7.52
CA LEU A 109 1.27 0.62 -8.99
C LEU A 109 2.03 1.84 -9.50
N LEU A 110 1.77 3.00 -8.93
CA LEU A 110 2.25 4.29 -9.43
C LEU A 110 3.36 4.93 -8.59
N GLY A 111 3.56 4.48 -7.37
CA GLY A 111 4.53 5.06 -6.43
C GLY A 111 6.01 4.77 -6.73
N GLY A 112 6.30 3.93 -7.71
CA GLY A 112 7.67 3.61 -8.14
C GLY A 112 8.29 2.48 -7.34
N GLU A 113 8.86 2.73 -6.17
CA GLU A 113 9.43 1.69 -5.32
C GLU A 113 8.35 1.02 -4.46
N LEU A 114 8.38 -0.32 -4.43
CA LEU A 114 7.53 -1.07 -3.51
C LEU A 114 8.16 -1.10 -2.12
N PRO A 115 7.33 -0.97 -1.07
CA PRO A 115 7.81 -1.11 0.29
C PRO A 115 8.45 -2.50 0.50
N PRO A 116 9.52 -2.59 1.30
CA PRO A 116 10.20 -3.87 1.58
C PRO A 116 9.39 -4.80 2.50
N GLU A 117 8.36 -4.29 3.14
CA GLU A 117 7.52 -5.03 4.08
C GLU A 117 6.78 -6.18 3.37
N PRO A 118 6.78 -7.40 3.96
CA PRO A 118 6.20 -8.57 3.31
C PRO A 118 4.67 -8.60 3.29
N LEU A 119 3.99 -7.90 4.22
CA LEU A 119 2.54 -7.86 4.29
C LEU A 119 2.01 -6.50 3.82
N LEU A 120 1.12 -6.52 2.84
CA LEU A 120 0.46 -5.34 2.27
C LEU A 120 -1.05 -5.45 2.49
N PRO A 121 -1.59 -5.08 3.67
CA PRO A 121 -3.01 -5.31 4.01
C PRO A 121 -3.99 -4.66 3.06
N LEU A 122 -3.67 -3.48 2.53
CA LEU A 122 -4.51 -2.76 1.56
C LEU A 122 -4.05 -2.94 0.10
N GLY A 123 -3.07 -3.81 -0.17
CA GLY A 123 -2.42 -3.92 -1.47
C GLY A 123 -3.32 -4.34 -2.64
N ASP A 124 -4.52 -4.84 -2.39
CA ASP A 124 -5.53 -5.14 -3.41
C ASP A 124 -6.73 -4.16 -3.39
N LEU A 125 -6.73 -3.19 -2.46
CA LEU A 125 -7.70 -2.09 -2.45
C LEU A 125 -7.19 -0.92 -3.29
N TRP A 126 -8.01 -0.42 -4.17
CA TRP A 126 -7.75 0.80 -4.91
C TRP A 126 -7.83 2.02 -3.97
N ALA A 127 -7.14 3.12 -4.30
CA ALA A 127 -7.18 4.32 -3.46
C ALA A 127 -8.60 4.91 -3.33
N SER A 128 -9.43 4.80 -4.37
CA SER A 128 -10.84 5.16 -4.33
C SER A 128 -11.66 4.27 -3.37
N ASP A 129 -11.35 2.96 -3.27
CA ASP A 129 -11.98 2.08 -2.27
C ASP A 129 -11.57 2.47 -0.85
N VAL A 130 -10.28 2.81 -0.64
CA VAL A 130 -9.77 3.29 0.64
C VAL A 130 -10.46 4.57 1.06
N ALA A 131 -10.60 5.53 0.15
CA ALA A 131 -11.32 6.78 0.40
C ALA A 131 -12.79 6.54 0.77
N ALA A 132 -13.48 5.64 0.04
CA ALA A 132 -14.86 5.28 0.30
C ALA A 132 -15.07 4.57 1.66
N LEU A 133 -14.08 3.86 2.18
CA LEU A 133 -14.11 3.24 3.52
C LEU A 133 -13.86 4.25 4.66
N GLY A 134 -13.81 5.53 4.35
CA GLY A 134 -13.84 6.61 5.34
C GLY A 134 -12.48 7.09 5.82
N GLY A 135 -11.41 6.77 5.08
CA GLY A 135 -10.07 7.15 5.47
C GLY A 135 -9.47 8.31 4.66
N GLY A 136 -10.08 8.72 3.55
CA GLY A 136 -9.32 9.46 2.55
C GLY A 136 -8.28 8.53 1.89
N TRP A 137 -7.30 9.09 1.21
CA TRP A 137 -6.16 8.35 0.68
C TRP A 137 -4.91 9.23 0.75
N SER A 138 -3.75 8.60 0.87
CA SER A 138 -2.45 9.25 0.80
C SER A 138 -1.60 8.62 -0.29
N ALA A 139 -0.74 9.41 -0.90
CA ALA A 139 0.22 8.94 -1.88
C ALA A 139 1.35 9.97 -2.04
N PRO A 140 2.48 9.59 -2.62
CA PRO A 140 3.49 10.54 -3.06
C PRO A 140 2.89 11.67 -3.90
N GLU A 141 3.46 12.86 -3.80
CA GLU A 141 2.95 14.06 -4.47
C GLU A 141 2.71 13.86 -5.98
N GLU A 142 3.61 13.12 -6.63
CA GLU A 142 3.51 12.86 -8.06
C GLU A 142 2.33 11.94 -8.41
N VAL A 143 1.90 11.06 -7.52
CA VAL A 143 0.72 10.21 -7.72
C VAL A 143 -0.55 11.02 -7.49
N ARG A 144 -0.52 11.93 -6.51
CA ARG A 144 -1.63 12.87 -6.29
C ARG A 144 -1.82 13.79 -7.47
N ALA A 145 -0.74 14.37 -7.99
CA ALA A 145 -0.79 15.22 -9.18
C ALA A 145 -1.36 14.48 -10.41
N LEU A 146 -1.06 13.18 -10.58
CA LEU A 146 -1.68 12.36 -11.63
C LEU A 146 -3.18 12.16 -11.40
N ALA A 147 -3.60 11.93 -10.16
CA ALA A 147 -5.03 11.81 -9.84
C ALA A 147 -5.78 13.12 -10.12
N ASP A 148 -5.22 14.25 -9.70
CA ASP A 148 -5.82 15.58 -9.96
C ASP A 148 -5.93 15.85 -11.46
N ALA A 149 -4.87 15.57 -12.22
CA ALA A 149 -4.86 15.73 -13.67
C ALA A 149 -5.77 14.74 -14.41
N ALA A 150 -6.08 13.58 -13.80
CA ALA A 150 -7.04 12.61 -14.32
C ALA A 150 -8.51 13.03 -14.10
N GLY A 151 -8.77 14.06 -13.29
CA GLY A 151 -10.11 14.47 -12.87
C GLY A 151 -10.57 13.82 -11.55
N GLY A 152 -9.62 13.31 -10.77
CA GLY A 152 -9.83 12.71 -9.46
C GLY A 152 -9.35 11.27 -9.36
N ILE A 153 -9.25 10.78 -8.12
CA ILE A 153 -8.76 9.43 -7.84
C ILE A 153 -9.68 8.35 -8.43
N GLU A 154 -10.98 8.59 -8.47
CA GLU A 154 -11.98 7.68 -9.04
C GLU A 154 -11.75 7.48 -10.55
N ALA A 155 -11.45 8.56 -11.28
CA ALA A 155 -11.18 8.50 -12.72
C ALA A 155 -9.86 7.77 -12.99
N LEU A 156 -8.82 8.05 -12.22
CA LEU A 156 -7.53 7.38 -12.32
C LEU A 156 -7.68 5.88 -12.02
N ASP A 157 -8.35 5.51 -10.94
CA ASP A 157 -8.57 4.12 -10.56
C ASP A 157 -9.47 3.38 -11.54
N ALA A 158 -10.48 4.04 -12.13
CA ALA A 158 -11.32 3.43 -13.16
C ALA A 158 -10.51 3.03 -14.40
N ALA A 159 -9.60 3.90 -14.85
CA ALA A 159 -8.71 3.62 -15.97
C ALA A 159 -7.70 2.51 -15.63
N LEU A 160 -7.12 2.52 -14.42
CA LEU A 160 -6.23 1.46 -13.95
C LEU A 160 -6.94 0.12 -13.81
N ARG A 161 -8.19 0.09 -13.32
CA ARG A 161 -9.01 -1.13 -13.24
C ARG A 161 -9.29 -1.68 -14.64
N GLY A 162 -9.66 -0.83 -15.59
CA GLY A 162 -9.85 -1.24 -16.98
C GLY A 162 -8.59 -1.88 -17.55
N LEU A 163 -7.44 -1.26 -17.36
CA LEU A 163 -6.16 -1.78 -17.83
C LEU A 163 -5.77 -3.10 -17.16
N ILE A 164 -5.85 -3.18 -15.83
CA ILE A 164 -5.27 -4.27 -15.05
C ILE A 164 -6.27 -5.43 -14.89
N ASP A 165 -7.48 -5.13 -14.42
CA ASP A 165 -8.49 -6.15 -14.17
C ASP A 165 -9.22 -6.53 -15.46
N GLY A 166 -9.50 -5.55 -16.34
CA GLY A 166 -10.17 -5.72 -17.64
C GLY A 166 -9.26 -6.16 -18.78
N ARG A 167 -7.91 -6.09 -18.62
CA ARG A 167 -6.92 -6.27 -19.71
C ARG A 167 -7.18 -5.36 -20.92
N ASP A 168 -7.77 -4.22 -20.71
CA ASP A 168 -8.08 -3.24 -21.74
C ASP A 168 -6.96 -2.20 -21.83
N ALA A 169 -6.09 -2.35 -22.81
CA ALA A 169 -5.03 -1.39 -23.07
C ALA A 169 -5.54 0.03 -23.40
N ALA A 170 -6.77 0.12 -23.95
CA ALA A 170 -7.40 1.39 -24.30
C ALA A 170 -8.04 2.10 -23.09
N ALA A 171 -8.14 1.44 -21.93
CA ALA A 171 -8.71 2.06 -20.73
C ALA A 171 -8.00 3.36 -20.30
N LEU A 172 -6.70 3.48 -20.58
CA LEU A 172 -5.93 4.69 -20.32
C LEU A 172 -6.23 5.84 -21.30
N ASP A 173 -6.86 5.56 -22.42
CA ASP A 173 -7.22 6.58 -23.42
C ASP A 173 -8.44 7.40 -22.97
N ALA A 174 -9.14 6.95 -21.91
CA ALA A 174 -10.17 7.72 -21.21
C ALA A 174 -9.58 8.89 -20.38
N LEU A 175 -8.27 8.87 -20.10
CA LEU A 175 -7.57 9.93 -19.41
C LEU A 175 -7.02 10.95 -20.40
N PRO A 176 -6.71 12.20 -19.96
CA PRO A 176 -5.91 13.10 -20.75
C PRO A 176 -4.61 12.44 -21.23
N ALA A 177 -4.23 12.64 -22.48
CA ALA A 177 -3.13 11.91 -23.13
C ALA A 177 -1.82 11.94 -22.31
N GLU A 178 -1.48 13.10 -21.76
CA GLU A 178 -0.27 13.29 -20.93
C GLU A 178 -0.33 12.44 -19.64
N VAL A 179 -1.51 12.32 -19.04
CA VAL A 179 -1.75 11.50 -17.84
C VAL A 179 -1.62 10.04 -18.18
N GLY A 180 -2.28 9.57 -19.25
CA GLY A 180 -2.20 8.20 -19.73
C GLY A 180 -0.75 7.77 -20.01
N ASP A 181 0.04 8.63 -20.65
CA ASP A 181 1.46 8.38 -20.91
C ASP A 181 2.31 8.37 -19.63
N ALA A 182 2.03 9.26 -18.70
CA ALA A 182 2.71 9.25 -17.40
C ALA A 182 2.40 7.98 -16.59
N VAL A 183 1.15 7.52 -16.61
CA VAL A 183 0.73 6.25 -15.99
C VAL A 183 1.48 5.08 -16.63
N ARG A 184 1.52 4.98 -17.97
CA ARG A 184 2.27 3.93 -18.70
C ARG A 184 3.74 3.89 -18.30
N ARG A 185 4.41 5.05 -18.24
CA ARG A 185 5.81 5.15 -17.81
C ARG A 185 6.02 4.66 -16.38
N ARG A 186 5.16 5.05 -15.45
CA ARG A 186 5.27 4.63 -14.04
C ARG A 186 5.02 3.14 -13.87
N LEU A 187 4.04 2.60 -14.55
CA LEU A 187 3.78 1.15 -14.56
C LEU A 187 4.99 0.37 -15.10
N ALA A 188 5.62 0.85 -16.17
CA ALA A 188 6.83 0.24 -16.72
C ALA A 188 8.02 0.33 -15.75
N ALA A 189 8.26 1.50 -15.17
CA ALA A 189 9.35 1.71 -14.22
C ALA A 189 9.24 0.83 -12.96
N GLY A 190 8.03 0.67 -12.41
CA GLY A 190 7.78 -0.16 -11.22
C GLY A 190 7.73 -1.67 -11.51
N ARG A 191 7.86 -2.13 -12.77
CA ARG A 191 7.71 -3.55 -13.12
C ARG A 191 8.68 -4.46 -12.36
N ALA A 192 9.95 -4.10 -12.30
CA ALA A 192 10.99 -4.90 -11.67
C ALA A 192 10.76 -5.09 -10.15
N SER A 193 10.29 -4.04 -9.46
CA SER A 193 10.04 -4.10 -8.02
C SER A 193 8.81 -4.94 -7.65
N ARG A 194 7.85 -5.13 -8.57
CA ARG A 194 6.62 -5.92 -8.34
C ARG A 194 6.82 -7.44 -8.42
N ILE A 195 7.98 -7.92 -8.87
CA ILE A 195 8.29 -9.35 -9.00
C ILE A 195 8.59 -9.99 -7.63
N PHE A 196 8.91 -9.22 -6.60
CA PHE A 196 9.22 -9.77 -5.28
C PHE A 196 7.97 -10.34 -4.59
N PRO A 197 8.10 -11.52 -3.93
CA PRO A 197 6.99 -12.15 -3.24
C PRO A 197 6.49 -11.27 -2.09
N ARG A 198 5.21 -10.93 -2.14
CA ARG A 198 4.48 -10.18 -1.13
C ARG A 198 3.24 -10.95 -0.71
N VAL A 199 2.82 -10.75 0.52
CA VAL A 199 1.53 -11.26 1.02
C VAL A 199 0.51 -10.14 0.87
N VAL A 200 -0.40 -10.32 -0.09
CA VAL A 200 -1.48 -9.38 -0.38
C VAL A 200 -2.81 -10.10 -0.23
N PRO A 201 -3.73 -9.62 0.63
CA PRO A 201 -5.08 -10.16 0.71
C PRO A 201 -5.78 -9.98 -0.65
N LYS A 202 -6.30 -11.05 -1.22
CA LYS A 202 -7.00 -10.98 -2.50
C LYS A 202 -8.45 -10.58 -2.28
N LEU A 203 -8.78 -9.35 -2.60
CA LEU A 203 -10.10 -8.74 -2.41
C LEU A 203 -10.81 -8.44 -3.74
N GLY A 204 -10.06 -8.32 -4.81
CA GLY A 204 -10.53 -7.98 -6.15
C GLY A 204 -10.16 -9.00 -7.21
N GLY A 205 -10.25 -8.59 -8.48
CA GLY A 205 -10.03 -9.45 -9.63
C GLY A 205 -8.59 -9.93 -9.76
N ARG A 206 -7.61 -9.03 -9.69
CA ARG A 206 -6.19 -9.35 -9.85
C ARG A 206 -5.32 -8.69 -8.80
N THR A 207 -4.48 -9.49 -8.16
CA THR A 207 -3.46 -9.00 -7.25
C THR A 207 -2.23 -8.49 -8.00
N LEU A 208 -1.43 -7.66 -7.32
CA LEU A 208 -0.09 -7.26 -7.76
C LEU A 208 0.81 -8.51 -7.80
N GLY A 209 0.99 -9.11 -8.95
CA GLY A 209 1.79 -10.31 -9.09
C GLY A 209 2.03 -10.69 -10.54
N VAL A 210 2.40 -11.94 -10.76
CA VAL A 210 2.82 -12.53 -12.05
C VAL A 210 1.81 -12.31 -13.18
N ASP A 211 0.52 -12.16 -12.86
CA ASP A 211 -0.58 -12.08 -13.84
C ASP A 211 -0.67 -10.75 -14.61
N LEU A 212 0.16 -9.75 -14.28
CA LEU A 212 0.10 -8.44 -14.94
C LEU A 212 0.84 -8.39 -16.28
N PHE A 213 1.61 -9.43 -16.62
CA PHE A 213 2.61 -9.36 -17.69
C PHE A 213 2.74 -10.62 -18.54
N GLU A 214 1.75 -11.51 -18.54
CA GLU A 214 1.62 -12.55 -19.56
C GLU A 214 1.06 -12.02 -20.87
#